data_80119041a962843047a73f977bf76c86
#
_entry.id   80119041a962843047a73f977bf76c86
#
_cell.length_a   1.000
_cell.length_b   1.000
_cell.length_c   1.000
_cell.angle_alpha   90.00
_cell.angle_beta   90.00
_cell.angle_gamma   90.00
#
_symmetry.space_group_name_H-M   'P 1'
#
loop_
_entity.id
_entity.type
_entity.pdbx_description
1 polymer ?
#
loop_
_entity_poly.entity_id
_entity_poly.type
_entity_poly.pdbx_seq_one_letter_code
_entity_poly.pdbx_strand_id
1 'polypeptide(L)'
;EKEIRDSFYKKTPMQVFSWHGTIDTIMTPYDSIRYYKAFLRTAIMSMEPQTGHIKAWVGGIDYNNFKYDQVYQGARQVGSAFKPFVYATAIDQLHYSPCLELPDIQTCVEAHKYGNLQAWCPRNSTGNFTGKMMTLKYALANSVNSITVNLMDKVGPLPVINLVKKLGITSNMPQAPSIALGTADATVFQMVGAYGTFANEGVYVKPVLITRIEDKNGTVLFENTPETHDVVSAEVARAVVNLMEGVTRYGSGARLRTKGAETYNTIYKNVMTGYPYQFTNPIAGKTGTTQNNSDGWFIGMVPNLVTGVWVGGEDRAVHFRTTAYGQGATMALPIFGYYMKKCYADKDLNVSKGAFPAPQNKEIPIDCNKEKEGDTEDPEIDF
;
A
#
# COMPACT_ATOMS: atom_id res chain seq x y z
N GLU A 1 -32.40 -6.32 31.04
CA GLU A 1 -31.68 -5.27 30.32
C GLU A 1 -31.00 -4.24 31.22
N LYS A 2 -31.75 -3.69 32.22
CA LYS A 2 -31.25 -2.72 33.18
C LYS A 2 -30.02 -3.24 33.96
N GLU A 3 -30.12 -4.46 34.50
CA GLU A 3 -29.03 -5.12 35.26
C GLU A 3 -27.78 -5.33 34.40
N ILE A 4 -27.92 -5.75 33.13
CA ILE A 4 -26.81 -5.87 32.19
C ILE A 4 -26.17 -4.52 31.93
N ARG A 5 -26.97 -3.50 31.68
CA ARG A 5 -26.50 -2.15 31.47
C ARG A 5 -25.76 -1.60 32.69
N ASP A 6 -26.31 -1.78 33.88
CA ASP A 6 -25.70 -1.31 35.14
C ASP A 6 -24.36 -2.02 35.40
N SER A 7 -24.23 -3.32 35.04
CA SER A 7 -22.98 -4.07 35.17
C SER A 7 -21.86 -3.52 34.29
N PHE A 8 -22.18 -2.98 33.10
CA PHE A 8 -21.19 -2.38 32.18
C PHE A 8 -20.50 -1.13 32.75
N TYR A 9 -21.13 -0.46 33.70
CA TYR A 9 -20.59 0.75 34.31
C TYR A 9 -20.07 0.52 35.75
N LYS A 10 -20.05 -0.71 36.23
CA LYS A 10 -19.49 -1.07 37.53
C LYS A 10 -17.99 -1.32 37.42
N LYS A 11 -17.18 -0.60 38.20
CA LYS A 11 -15.73 -0.81 38.28
C LYS A 11 -15.42 -2.21 38.78
N THR A 12 -14.58 -2.91 38.04
CA THR A 12 -14.20 -4.32 38.31
C THR A 12 -12.69 -4.46 38.15
N PRO A 13 -11.99 -5.18 39.04
CA PRO A 13 -10.60 -5.58 38.81
C PRO A 13 -10.47 -6.44 37.55
N MET A 14 -9.49 -6.13 36.70
CA MET A 14 -9.24 -6.88 35.49
C MET A 14 -7.80 -6.76 35.06
N GLN A 15 -7.37 -7.69 34.22
CA GLN A 15 -6.09 -7.65 33.53
C GLN A 15 -6.29 -7.13 32.11
N VAL A 16 -5.43 -6.19 31.67
CA VAL A 16 -5.50 -5.64 30.32
C VAL A 16 -4.11 -5.63 29.68
N PHE A 17 -4.10 -5.71 28.36
CA PHE A 17 -2.88 -5.58 27.55
C PHE A 17 -2.26 -4.20 27.71
N SER A 18 -0.93 -4.12 27.80
CA SER A 18 -0.16 -2.90 27.55
C SER A 18 1.08 -3.24 26.72
N TRP A 19 1.75 -2.22 26.16
CA TRP A 19 3.01 -2.41 25.41
C TRP A 19 4.17 -2.92 26.27
N HIS A 20 4.00 -2.95 27.60
CA HIS A 20 4.98 -3.46 28.57
C HIS A 20 4.52 -4.79 29.22
N GLY A 21 3.55 -5.45 28.62
CA GLY A 21 2.94 -6.68 29.13
C GLY A 21 1.55 -6.46 29.73
N THR A 22 0.97 -7.53 30.29
CA THR A 22 -0.33 -7.45 30.95
C THR A 22 -0.22 -6.70 32.28
N ILE A 23 -1.14 -5.77 32.52
CA ILE A 23 -1.23 -4.98 33.74
C ILE A 23 -2.56 -5.20 34.46
N ASP A 24 -2.51 -5.20 35.81
CA ASP A 24 -3.68 -5.22 36.65
C ASP A 24 -4.25 -3.79 36.77
N THR A 25 -5.56 -3.66 36.60
CA THR A 25 -6.24 -2.38 36.69
C THR A 25 -7.66 -2.52 37.18
N ILE A 26 -8.28 -1.39 37.59
CA ILE A 26 -9.68 -1.31 37.97
C ILE A 26 -10.38 -0.35 37.02
N MET A 27 -11.22 -0.88 36.14
CA MET A 27 -12.00 -0.09 35.22
C MET A 27 -13.39 -0.70 34.98
N THR A 28 -14.28 0.03 34.32
CA THR A 28 -15.56 -0.54 33.93
C THR A 28 -15.40 -1.39 32.68
N PRO A 29 -16.25 -2.42 32.46
CA PRO A 29 -16.28 -3.14 31.17
C PRO A 29 -16.41 -2.20 29.96
N TYR A 30 -17.19 -1.13 30.08
CA TYR A 30 -17.31 -0.10 29.04
C TYR A 30 -15.97 0.59 28.75
N ASP A 31 -15.21 0.98 29.78
CA ASP A 31 -13.91 1.62 29.60
C ASP A 31 -12.87 0.63 29.07
N SER A 32 -12.95 -0.66 29.42
CA SER A 32 -12.06 -1.68 28.87
C SER A 32 -12.26 -1.85 27.36
N ILE A 33 -13.49 -1.84 26.85
CA ILE A 33 -13.77 -1.86 25.42
C ILE A 33 -13.16 -0.63 24.74
N ARG A 34 -13.32 0.56 25.29
CA ARG A 34 -12.71 1.79 24.76
C ARG A 34 -11.17 1.71 24.77
N TYR A 35 -10.61 1.20 25.84
CA TYR A 35 -9.17 0.97 25.99
C TYR A 35 -8.64 0.08 24.87
N TYR A 36 -9.24 -1.09 24.66
CA TYR A 36 -8.81 -2.03 23.62
C TYR A 36 -9.02 -1.48 22.20
N LYS A 37 -10.09 -0.73 21.95
CA LYS A 37 -10.35 -0.12 20.64
C LYS A 37 -9.39 1.03 20.32
N ALA A 38 -8.74 1.63 21.32
CA ALA A 38 -7.76 2.69 21.11
C ALA A 38 -6.40 2.17 20.58
N PHE A 39 -6.09 0.88 20.72
CA PHE A 39 -4.87 0.30 20.16
C PHE A 39 -4.97 0.21 18.64
N LEU A 40 -3.97 0.77 17.96
CA LEU A 40 -3.81 0.51 16.53
C LEU A 40 -3.47 -0.95 16.28
N ARG A 41 -4.07 -1.52 15.26
CA ARG A 41 -3.75 -2.83 14.70
C ARG A 41 -2.76 -2.66 13.56
N THR A 42 -2.00 -3.70 13.29
CA THR A 42 -1.11 -3.73 12.14
C THR A 42 -1.04 -5.14 11.56
N ALA A 43 -0.73 -5.19 10.29
CA ALA A 43 -0.42 -6.42 9.58
C ALA A 43 0.78 -6.17 8.67
N ILE A 44 1.67 -7.15 8.59
CA ILE A 44 2.78 -7.16 7.63
C ILE A 44 2.87 -8.55 6.99
N MET A 45 3.06 -8.56 5.68
CA MET A 45 3.39 -9.76 4.92
C MET A 45 4.48 -9.44 3.92
N SER A 46 5.46 -10.35 3.80
CA SER A 46 6.48 -10.30 2.76
C SER A 46 6.46 -11.58 1.94
N MET A 47 6.68 -11.45 0.63
CA MET A 47 6.64 -12.54 -0.34
C MET A 47 7.76 -12.40 -1.36
N GLU A 48 8.34 -13.50 -1.76
CA GLU A 48 9.21 -13.60 -2.94
C GLU A 48 8.32 -13.65 -4.20
N PRO A 49 8.39 -12.65 -5.09
CA PRO A 49 7.41 -12.55 -6.18
C PRO A 49 7.57 -13.63 -7.25
N GLN A 50 8.76 -14.20 -7.43
CA GLN A 50 9.03 -15.25 -8.44
C GLN A 50 8.45 -16.61 -8.05
N THR A 51 8.38 -16.91 -6.75
CA THR A 51 7.95 -18.22 -6.25
C THR A 51 6.61 -18.18 -5.53
N GLY A 52 6.14 -16.99 -5.14
CA GLY A 52 4.99 -16.83 -4.27
C GLY A 52 5.26 -17.18 -2.81
N HIS A 53 6.49 -17.60 -2.45
CA HIS A 53 6.80 -18.02 -1.10
C HIS A 53 6.71 -16.85 -0.11
N ILE A 54 5.87 -17.03 0.90
CA ILE A 54 5.73 -16.06 1.99
C ILE A 54 6.96 -16.17 2.89
N LYS A 55 7.67 -15.04 3.08
CA LYS A 55 8.89 -14.95 3.88
C LYS A 55 8.65 -14.39 5.28
N ALA A 56 7.61 -13.57 5.46
CA ALA A 56 7.20 -13.06 6.75
C ALA A 56 5.69 -12.86 6.80
N TRP A 57 5.11 -13.13 7.98
CA TRP A 57 3.69 -12.97 8.25
C TRP A 57 3.49 -12.57 9.70
N VAL A 58 2.94 -11.38 9.93
CA VAL A 58 2.54 -10.90 11.24
C VAL A 58 1.12 -10.37 11.14
N GLY A 59 0.16 -11.13 11.67
CA GLY A 59 -1.27 -10.85 11.54
C GLY A 59 -1.83 -9.88 12.58
N GLY A 60 -1.04 -9.48 13.59
CA GLY A 60 -1.51 -8.59 14.66
C GLY A 60 -0.39 -8.16 15.61
N ILE A 61 -0.74 -7.34 16.59
CA ILE A 61 0.22 -6.74 17.54
C ILE A 61 0.56 -7.66 18.72
N ASP A 62 -0.35 -8.56 19.10
CA ASP A 62 -0.17 -9.55 20.18
C ASP A 62 -1.21 -10.64 20.01
N TYR A 63 -0.77 -11.90 19.85
CA TYR A 63 -1.68 -13.02 19.59
C TYR A 63 -2.56 -13.38 20.78
N ASN A 64 -2.09 -13.20 22.01
CA ASN A 64 -2.86 -13.58 23.19
C ASN A 64 -4.10 -12.70 23.39
N ASN A 65 -3.96 -11.40 23.08
CA ASN A 65 -4.99 -10.40 23.27
C ASN A 65 -5.76 -10.05 21.98
N PHE A 66 -5.14 -10.23 20.80
CA PHE A 66 -5.68 -9.81 19.50
C PHE A 66 -5.51 -10.92 18.47
N LYS A 67 -6.39 -11.92 18.52
CA LYS A 67 -6.29 -13.16 17.72
C LYS A 67 -6.72 -13.02 16.26
N TYR A 68 -7.37 -11.91 15.88
CA TYR A 68 -7.85 -11.71 14.53
C TYR A 68 -6.67 -11.41 13.59
N ASP A 69 -6.50 -12.25 12.57
CA ASP A 69 -5.43 -12.10 11.57
C ASP A 69 -5.78 -11.00 10.57
N GLN A 70 -5.07 -9.88 10.66
CA GLN A 70 -5.26 -8.73 9.79
C GLN A 70 -4.62 -8.91 8.41
N VAL A 71 -3.72 -9.90 8.20
CA VAL A 71 -3.11 -10.17 6.89
C VAL A 71 -4.11 -10.79 5.93
N TYR A 72 -4.87 -11.79 6.39
CA TYR A 72 -5.75 -12.59 5.54
C TYR A 72 -7.23 -12.30 5.72
N GLN A 73 -7.67 -12.08 6.97
CA GLN A 73 -9.07 -11.85 7.31
C GLN A 73 -9.44 -10.37 7.26
N GLY A 74 -8.47 -9.47 7.53
CA GLY A 74 -8.68 -8.03 7.62
C GLY A 74 -8.78 -7.35 6.27
N ALA A 75 -9.96 -7.37 5.63
CA ALA A 75 -10.20 -6.56 4.44
C ALA A 75 -10.41 -5.09 4.85
N ARG A 76 -9.56 -4.22 4.35
CA ARG A 76 -9.55 -2.78 4.69
C ARG A 76 -9.46 -1.92 3.45
N GLN A 77 -10.04 -0.73 3.51
CA GLN A 77 -10.01 0.23 2.42
C GLN A 77 -8.56 0.59 2.06
N VAL A 78 -8.20 0.38 0.79
CA VAL A 78 -6.79 0.47 0.36
C VAL A 78 -6.33 1.90 0.03
N GLY A 79 -7.27 2.81 -0.18
CA GLY A 79 -6.96 4.20 -0.51
C GLY A 79 -6.04 4.30 -1.72
N SER A 80 -5.13 5.26 -1.71
CA SER A 80 -4.21 5.50 -2.82
C SER A 80 -3.26 4.35 -3.17
N ALA A 81 -3.19 3.27 -2.37
CA ALA A 81 -2.47 2.06 -2.77
C ALA A 81 -3.14 1.33 -3.94
N PHE A 82 -4.37 1.68 -4.29
CA PHE A 82 -5.07 1.16 -5.48
C PHE A 82 -4.61 1.82 -6.80
N LYS A 83 -4.09 3.05 -6.75
CA LYS A 83 -3.75 3.84 -7.94
C LYS A 83 -2.86 3.13 -8.96
N PRO A 84 -1.80 2.38 -8.57
CA PRO A 84 -0.97 1.67 -9.54
C PRO A 84 -1.76 0.77 -10.50
N PHE A 85 -2.88 0.20 -10.08
CA PHE A 85 -3.72 -0.63 -10.95
C PHE A 85 -4.45 0.19 -12.02
N VAL A 86 -4.89 1.41 -11.68
CA VAL A 86 -5.49 2.34 -12.66
C VAL A 86 -4.45 2.77 -13.70
N TYR A 87 -3.23 3.09 -13.24
CA TYR A 87 -2.13 3.45 -14.12
C TYR A 87 -1.70 2.26 -15.00
N ALA A 88 -1.62 1.06 -14.42
CA ALA A 88 -1.33 -0.16 -15.18
C ALA A 88 -2.35 -0.39 -16.30
N THR A 89 -3.65 -0.24 -16.00
CA THR A 89 -4.72 -0.37 -17.00
C THR A 89 -4.59 0.69 -18.11
N ALA A 90 -4.25 1.93 -17.75
CA ALA A 90 -4.08 2.99 -18.74
C ALA A 90 -2.85 2.77 -19.64
N ILE A 91 -1.75 2.29 -19.07
CA ILE A 91 -0.53 1.94 -19.83
C ILE A 91 -0.84 0.76 -20.77
N ASP A 92 -1.48 -0.30 -20.27
CA ASP A 92 -1.79 -1.52 -21.02
C ASP A 92 -2.78 -1.25 -22.18
N GLN A 93 -3.87 -0.51 -21.92
CA GLN A 93 -4.96 -0.36 -22.89
C GLN A 93 -4.88 0.90 -23.76
N LEU A 94 -4.31 1.99 -23.24
CA LEU A 94 -4.21 3.26 -23.96
C LEU A 94 -2.78 3.50 -24.48
N HIS A 95 -1.86 2.56 -24.25
CA HIS A 95 -0.44 2.67 -24.61
C HIS A 95 0.23 3.97 -24.08
N TYR A 96 -0.21 4.39 -22.89
CA TYR A 96 0.35 5.56 -22.23
C TYR A 96 1.72 5.24 -21.63
N SER A 97 2.64 6.19 -21.69
CA SER A 97 3.95 6.06 -21.05
C SER A 97 3.98 6.77 -19.69
N PRO A 98 4.89 6.39 -18.80
CA PRO A 98 5.19 7.17 -17.59
C PRO A 98 5.48 8.65 -17.83
N CYS A 99 5.92 9.00 -19.03
CA CYS A 99 6.31 10.35 -19.42
C CYS A 99 5.16 11.19 -20.02
N LEU A 100 4.00 10.58 -20.28
CA LEU A 100 2.83 11.33 -20.72
C LEU A 100 2.46 12.40 -19.71
N GLU A 101 2.31 13.64 -20.18
CA GLU A 101 1.91 14.78 -19.35
C GLU A 101 0.41 15.03 -19.43
N LEU A 102 -0.22 15.25 -18.28
CA LEU A 102 -1.61 15.64 -18.13
C LEU A 102 -1.71 16.85 -17.19
N PRO A 103 -2.67 17.78 -17.39
CA PRO A 103 -2.82 18.95 -16.54
C PRO A 103 -3.46 18.58 -15.20
N ASP A 104 -2.94 19.11 -14.09
CA ASP A 104 -3.54 19.01 -12.76
C ASP A 104 -4.67 20.03 -12.62
N ILE A 105 -5.81 19.69 -13.16
CA ILE A 105 -7.06 20.46 -13.10
C ILE A 105 -8.18 19.63 -12.49
N GLN A 106 -9.27 20.28 -12.08
CA GLN A 106 -10.45 19.54 -11.64
C GLN A 106 -10.95 18.64 -12.77
N THR A 107 -10.95 17.34 -12.52
CA THR A 107 -11.47 16.33 -13.42
C THR A 107 -12.70 15.68 -12.80
N CYS A 108 -13.79 15.59 -13.56
CA CYS A 108 -15.03 14.97 -13.15
C CYS A 108 -15.34 13.78 -14.06
N VAL A 109 -15.85 12.71 -13.47
CA VAL A 109 -16.58 11.68 -14.22
C VAL A 109 -18.04 12.09 -14.26
N GLU A 110 -18.60 12.25 -15.45
CA GLU A 110 -19.98 12.72 -15.65
C GLU A 110 -21.00 11.76 -15.02
N ALA A 111 -22.16 12.30 -14.64
CA ALA A 111 -23.27 11.50 -14.15
C ALA A 111 -23.68 10.43 -15.18
N HIS A 112 -24.00 9.26 -14.68
CA HIS A 112 -24.45 8.09 -15.46
C HIS A 112 -23.43 7.45 -16.41
N LYS A 113 -22.20 8.03 -16.58
CA LYS A 113 -21.20 7.50 -17.50
C LYS A 113 -20.80 6.05 -17.16
N TYR A 114 -20.69 5.73 -15.86
CA TYR A 114 -20.37 4.39 -15.38
C TYR A 114 -21.35 3.90 -14.30
N GLY A 115 -22.63 4.29 -14.43
CA GLY A 115 -23.67 3.95 -13.46
C GLY A 115 -23.68 4.81 -12.19
N ASN A 116 -22.82 5.82 -12.10
CA ASN A 116 -22.82 6.79 -11.01
C ASN A 116 -24.02 7.75 -11.13
N LEU A 117 -24.78 7.91 -10.04
CA LEU A 117 -26.02 8.74 -10.06
C LEU A 117 -25.74 10.24 -10.24
N GLN A 118 -24.58 10.71 -9.83
CA GLN A 118 -24.16 12.11 -9.89
C GLN A 118 -22.75 12.22 -10.46
N ALA A 119 -22.39 13.38 -11.00
CA ALA A 119 -21.03 13.67 -11.40
C ALA A 119 -20.08 13.51 -10.21
N TRP A 120 -18.98 12.82 -10.42
CA TRP A 120 -17.97 12.56 -9.38
C TRP A 120 -16.72 13.39 -9.65
N CYS A 121 -16.49 14.42 -8.82
CA CYS A 121 -15.45 15.43 -8.98
C CYS A 121 -14.56 15.50 -7.72
N PRO A 122 -13.72 14.51 -7.43
CA PRO A 122 -12.89 14.53 -6.22
C PRO A 122 -11.80 15.59 -6.30
N ARG A 123 -11.39 16.08 -5.12
CA ARG A 123 -10.28 17.03 -5.00
C ARG A 123 -8.96 16.30 -4.76
N ASN A 124 -7.85 16.97 -5.02
CA ASN A 124 -6.54 16.54 -4.53
C ASN A 124 -6.50 16.57 -3.00
N SER A 125 -5.59 15.79 -2.39
CA SER A 125 -5.42 15.74 -0.94
C SER A 125 -5.03 17.10 -0.34
N THR A 126 -4.38 17.96 -1.13
CA THR A 126 -4.07 19.34 -0.78
C THR A 126 -5.29 20.29 -0.83
N GLY A 127 -6.39 19.83 -1.40
CA GLY A 127 -7.60 20.64 -1.65
C GLY A 127 -7.54 21.50 -2.92
N ASN A 128 -6.36 21.68 -3.52
CA ASN A 128 -6.10 22.58 -4.64
C ASN A 128 -5.69 21.84 -5.91
N PHE A 129 -5.84 22.49 -7.06
CA PHE A 129 -5.30 22.09 -8.35
C PHE A 129 -4.27 23.13 -8.77
N THR A 130 -3.12 22.67 -9.31
CA THR A 130 -2.01 23.57 -9.65
C THR A 130 -2.14 24.15 -11.06
N GLY A 131 -2.94 23.55 -11.93
CA GLY A 131 -3.04 23.87 -13.35
C GLY A 131 -1.82 23.45 -14.19
N LYS A 132 -0.76 22.95 -13.57
CA LYS A 132 0.48 22.59 -14.26
C LYS A 132 0.35 21.25 -14.98
N MET A 133 1.05 21.12 -16.10
CA MET A 133 1.29 19.83 -16.75
C MET A 133 2.24 19.01 -15.85
N MET A 134 1.94 17.72 -15.70
CA MET A 134 2.81 16.81 -14.95
C MET A 134 2.82 15.43 -15.59
N THR A 135 3.96 14.76 -15.55
CA THR A 135 4.09 13.39 -16.04
C THR A 135 3.28 12.43 -15.20
N LEU A 136 2.84 11.32 -15.78
CA LEU A 136 2.19 10.24 -15.03
C LEU A 136 3.07 9.76 -13.88
N LYS A 137 4.40 9.74 -14.09
CA LYS A 137 5.39 9.38 -13.07
C LYS A 137 5.36 10.33 -11.87
N TYR A 138 5.36 11.64 -12.10
CA TYR A 138 5.25 12.64 -11.05
C TYR A 138 3.89 12.56 -10.34
N ALA A 139 2.81 12.40 -11.10
CA ALA A 139 1.46 12.34 -10.57
C ALA A 139 1.26 11.12 -9.64
N LEU A 140 1.74 9.92 -10.03
CA LEU A 140 1.66 8.75 -9.15
C LEU A 140 2.57 8.90 -7.93
N ALA A 141 3.79 9.44 -8.11
CA ALA A 141 4.75 9.68 -7.03
C ALA A 141 4.14 10.53 -5.91
N ASN A 142 3.49 11.64 -6.28
CA ASN A 142 2.85 12.56 -5.35
C ASN A 142 1.38 12.22 -5.07
N SER A 143 0.91 11.08 -5.59
CA SER A 143 -0.45 10.59 -5.34
C SER A 143 -1.57 11.57 -5.75
N VAL A 144 -1.38 12.31 -6.84
CA VAL A 144 -2.32 13.32 -7.36
C VAL A 144 -3.63 12.66 -7.77
N ASN A 145 -4.76 13.16 -7.27
CA ASN A 145 -6.07 12.56 -7.52
C ASN A 145 -6.61 12.93 -8.90
N SER A 146 -6.51 14.20 -9.31
CA SER A 146 -7.02 14.71 -10.58
C SER A 146 -6.54 13.89 -11.78
N ILE A 147 -5.25 13.56 -11.82
CA ILE A 147 -4.66 12.73 -12.88
C ILE A 147 -5.20 11.29 -12.82
N THR A 148 -5.29 10.70 -11.63
CA THR A 148 -5.85 9.34 -11.48
C THR A 148 -7.31 9.27 -11.93
N VAL A 149 -8.10 10.31 -11.63
CA VAL A 149 -9.49 10.43 -12.08
C VAL A 149 -9.57 10.58 -13.59
N ASN A 150 -8.68 11.36 -14.20
CA ASN A 150 -8.59 11.49 -15.66
C ASN A 150 -8.32 10.13 -16.32
N LEU A 151 -7.37 9.35 -15.78
CA LEU A 151 -7.11 8.01 -16.29
C LEU A 151 -8.32 7.10 -16.11
N MET A 152 -8.98 7.11 -14.94
CA MET A 152 -10.18 6.32 -14.68
C MET A 152 -11.33 6.71 -15.60
N ASP A 153 -11.49 7.99 -15.90
CA ASP A 153 -12.51 8.47 -16.83
C ASP A 153 -12.31 7.98 -18.27
N LYS A 154 -11.06 7.69 -18.64
CA LYS A 154 -10.69 7.16 -19.96
C LYS A 154 -10.82 5.65 -20.05
N VAL A 155 -10.32 4.91 -19.05
CA VAL A 155 -10.31 3.44 -19.07
C VAL A 155 -11.62 2.83 -18.56
N GLY A 156 -12.32 3.54 -17.66
CA GLY A 156 -13.52 3.04 -16.97
C GLY A 156 -13.22 2.06 -15.84
N PRO A 157 -14.19 1.84 -14.92
CA PRO A 157 -14.01 0.96 -13.77
C PRO A 157 -13.87 -0.52 -14.11
N LEU A 158 -14.61 -1.02 -15.12
CA LEU A 158 -14.67 -2.45 -15.43
C LEU A 158 -13.33 -3.03 -15.89
N PRO A 159 -12.57 -2.41 -16.81
CA PRO A 159 -11.23 -2.88 -17.15
C PRO A 159 -10.28 -2.94 -15.96
N VAL A 160 -10.33 -1.92 -15.08
CA VAL A 160 -9.51 -1.91 -13.86
C VAL A 160 -9.89 -3.06 -12.92
N ILE A 161 -11.20 -3.31 -12.72
CA ILE A 161 -11.70 -4.44 -11.91
C ILE A 161 -11.25 -5.77 -12.51
N ASN A 162 -11.31 -5.92 -13.83
CA ASN A 162 -10.85 -7.14 -14.51
C ASN A 162 -9.36 -7.36 -14.33
N LEU A 163 -8.54 -6.30 -14.41
CA LEU A 163 -7.11 -6.38 -14.13
C LEU A 163 -6.86 -6.83 -12.69
N VAL A 164 -7.46 -6.18 -11.69
CA VAL A 164 -7.18 -6.52 -10.28
C VAL A 164 -7.69 -7.91 -9.90
N LYS A 165 -8.73 -8.44 -10.54
CA LYS A 165 -9.14 -9.84 -10.39
C LYS A 165 -8.07 -10.80 -10.88
N LYS A 166 -7.47 -10.52 -12.05
CA LYS A 166 -6.33 -11.30 -12.56
C LYS A 166 -5.11 -11.20 -11.66
N LEU A 167 -4.93 -10.08 -10.95
CA LEU A 167 -3.90 -9.88 -9.95
C LEU A 167 -4.19 -10.57 -8.59
N GLY A 168 -5.24 -11.39 -8.50
CA GLY A 168 -5.58 -12.15 -7.31
C GLY A 168 -6.38 -11.40 -6.24
N ILE A 169 -6.88 -10.19 -6.52
CA ILE A 169 -7.76 -9.47 -5.60
C ILE A 169 -9.20 -9.94 -5.83
N THR A 170 -9.68 -10.81 -4.96
CA THR A 170 -11.01 -11.43 -5.04
C THR A 170 -12.08 -10.72 -4.23
N SER A 171 -11.71 -9.70 -3.46
CA SER A 171 -12.66 -8.87 -2.71
C SER A 171 -13.70 -8.25 -3.64
N ASN A 172 -14.93 -8.09 -3.15
CA ASN A 172 -15.97 -7.44 -3.94
C ASN A 172 -15.63 -5.97 -4.19
N MET A 173 -15.62 -5.57 -5.46
CA MET A 173 -15.32 -4.20 -5.87
C MET A 173 -16.55 -3.56 -6.48
N PRO A 174 -16.94 -2.38 -5.98
CA PRO A 174 -18.04 -1.64 -6.60
C PRO A 174 -17.64 -1.21 -8.01
N GLN A 175 -18.51 -1.42 -9.00
CA GLN A 175 -18.31 -0.93 -10.35
C GLN A 175 -18.60 0.57 -10.42
N ALA A 176 -17.77 1.36 -9.76
CA ALA A 176 -17.92 2.80 -9.64
C ALA A 176 -16.59 3.51 -9.88
N PRO A 177 -16.58 4.73 -10.46
CA PRO A 177 -15.35 5.49 -10.72
C PRO A 177 -14.51 5.73 -9.45
N SER A 178 -15.16 5.77 -8.28
CA SER A 178 -14.50 6.03 -6.99
C SER A 178 -13.44 4.99 -6.60
N ILE A 179 -13.46 3.78 -7.20
CA ILE A 179 -12.40 2.79 -7.00
C ILE A 179 -11.02 3.33 -7.39
N ALA A 180 -10.95 4.33 -8.29
CA ALA A 180 -9.72 5.02 -8.67
C ALA A 180 -8.93 5.53 -7.46
N LEU A 181 -9.64 5.94 -6.42
CA LEU A 181 -9.05 6.45 -5.18
C LEU A 181 -9.04 5.39 -4.05
N GLY A 182 -9.30 4.12 -4.40
CA GLY A 182 -9.20 2.99 -3.49
C GLY A 182 -10.32 2.92 -2.47
N THR A 183 -11.57 3.15 -2.89
CA THR A 183 -12.76 2.94 -2.05
C THR A 183 -13.06 1.46 -1.82
N ALA A 184 -12.41 0.55 -2.54
CA ALA A 184 -12.52 -0.89 -2.36
C ALA A 184 -11.72 -1.37 -1.15
N ASP A 185 -12.20 -2.44 -0.52
CA ASP A 185 -11.50 -3.13 0.55
C ASP A 185 -10.68 -4.30 -0.02
N ALA A 186 -9.46 -4.48 0.50
CA ALA A 186 -8.63 -5.66 0.21
C ALA A 186 -7.82 -6.05 1.44
N THR A 187 -7.31 -7.28 1.46
CA THR A 187 -6.42 -7.75 2.52
C THR A 187 -4.96 -7.46 2.17
N VAL A 188 -4.07 -7.46 3.18
CA VAL A 188 -2.62 -7.35 2.94
C VAL A 188 -2.14 -8.48 2.05
N PHE A 189 -2.65 -9.70 2.25
CA PHE A 189 -2.36 -10.87 1.44
C PHE A 189 -2.64 -10.63 -0.06
N GLN A 190 -3.83 -10.13 -0.38
CA GLN A 190 -4.21 -9.84 -1.77
C GLN A 190 -3.36 -8.72 -2.38
N MET A 191 -3.13 -7.65 -1.62
CA MET A 191 -2.36 -6.51 -2.11
C MET A 191 -0.88 -6.86 -2.36
N VAL A 192 -0.27 -7.68 -1.50
CA VAL A 192 1.11 -8.16 -1.69
C VAL A 192 1.21 -9.05 -2.92
N GLY A 193 0.28 -10.00 -3.10
CA GLY A 193 0.22 -10.84 -4.30
C GLY A 193 0.08 -10.02 -5.58
N ALA A 194 -0.83 -9.04 -5.58
CA ALA A 194 -1.08 -8.17 -6.73
C ALA A 194 0.15 -7.30 -7.10
N TYR A 195 0.82 -6.71 -6.11
CA TYR A 195 2.04 -5.94 -6.35
C TYR A 195 3.23 -6.84 -6.77
N GLY A 196 3.24 -8.09 -6.27
CA GLY A 196 4.23 -9.10 -6.67
C GLY A 196 4.26 -9.33 -8.18
N THR A 197 3.11 -9.26 -8.84
CA THR A 197 3.01 -9.40 -10.30
C THR A 197 3.87 -8.36 -11.04
N PHE A 198 3.88 -7.10 -10.57
CA PHE A 198 4.71 -6.07 -11.21
C PHE A 198 6.21 -6.29 -10.95
N ALA A 199 6.59 -6.79 -9.77
CA ALA A 199 7.98 -7.14 -9.47
C ALA A 199 8.44 -8.40 -10.23
N ASN A 200 7.50 -9.25 -10.64
CA ASN A 200 7.71 -10.49 -11.39
C ASN A 200 7.32 -10.34 -12.87
N GLU A 201 7.70 -9.24 -13.48
CA GLU A 201 7.60 -9.00 -14.92
C GLU A 201 6.20 -9.22 -15.52
N GLY A 202 5.14 -9.02 -14.73
CA GLY A 202 3.75 -9.15 -15.16
C GLY A 202 3.12 -10.53 -14.96
N VAL A 203 3.86 -11.48 -14.41
CA VAL A 203 3.37 -12.82 -14.08
C VAL A 203 2.88 -12.86 -12.64
N TYR A 204 1.60 -13.13 -12.45
CA TYR A 204 1.04 -13.39 -11.12
C TYR A 204 1.46 -14.76 -10.61
N VAL A 205 1.91 -14.80 -9.37
CA VAL A 205 2.18 -16.02 -8.63
C VAL A 205 1.37 -15.97 -7.33
N LYS A 206 0.51 -16.97 -7.13
CA LYS A 206 -0.32 -17.04 -5.92
C LYS A 206 0.55 -17.18 -4.67
N PRO A 207 0.36 -16.35 -3.64
CA PRO A 207 1.13 -16.47 -2.41
C PRO A 207 0.93 -17.82 -1.72
N VAL A 208 2.04 -18.44 -1.29
CA VAL A 208 2.08 -19.78 -0.71
C VAL A 208 2.74 -19.75 0.65
N LEU A 209 2.05 -20.30 1.65
CA LEU A 209 2.54 -20.42 3.03
C LEU A 209 3.18 -21.79 3.30
N ILE A 210 2.62 -22.85 2.74
CA ILE A 210 3.07 -24.22 2.94
C ILE A 210 3.47 -24.78 1.58
N THR A 211 4.74 -25.09 1.42
CA THR A 211 5.29 -25.63 0.17
C THR A 211 5.29 -27.15 0.14
N ARG A 212 5.47 -27.81 1.30
CA ARG A 212 5.57 -29.27 1.40
C ARG A 212 5.16 -29.75 2.79
N ILE A 213 4.51 -30.91 2.86
CA ILE A 213 4.21 -31.64 4.09
C ILE A 213 4.71 -33.06 3.92
N GLU A 214 5.45 -33.54 4.92
CA GLU A 214 5.95 -34.92 5.00
C GLU A 214 5.49 -35.59 6.27
N ASP A 215 5.33 -36.91 6.22
CA ASP A 215 5.17 -37.72 7.41
C ASP A 215 6.51 -37.90 8.16
N LYS A 216 6.48 -38.56 9.31
CA LYS A 216 7.67 -38.85 10.12
C LYS A 216 8.71 -39.75 9.44
N ASN A 217 8.36 -40.42 8.33
CA ASN A 217 9.23 -41.32 7.57
C ASN A 217 9.79 -40.64 6.31
N GLY A 218 9.47 -39.38 6.07
CA GLY A 218 9.88 -38.61 4.87
C GLY A 218 8.97 -38.82 3.66
N THR A 219 7.81 -39.51 3.82
CA THR A 219 6.83 -39.65 2.75
C THR A 219 6.15 -38.31 2.50
N VAL A 220 6.18 -37.85 1.26
CA VAL A 220 5.53 -36.57 0.87
C VAL A 220 4.01 -36.78 0.90
N LEU A 221 3.33 -36.04 1.79
CA LEU A 221 1.87 -36.01 1.88
C LEU A 221 1.25 -34.90 1.04
N PHE A 222 1.98 -33.81 0.87
CA PHE A 222 1.57 -32.66 0.08
C PHE A 222 2.79 -31.95 -0.48
N GLU A 223 2.72 -31.54 -1.73
CA GLU A 223 3.69 -30.67 -2.38
C GLU A 223 2.92 -29.62 -3.20
N ASN A 224 3.24 -28.36 -2.97
CA ASN A 224 2.56 -27.26 -3.67
C ASN A 224 3.06 -27.16 -5.10
N THR A 225 2.13 -27.09 -6.04
CA THR A 225 2.43 -26.67 -7.41
C THR A 225 2.08 -25.18 -7.54
N PRO A 226 3.02 -24.30 -7.90
CA PRO A 226 2.74 -22.87 -8.02
C PRO A 226 1.62 -22.59 -9.03
N GLU A 227 0.58 -21.86 -8.60
CA GLU A 227 -0.45 -21.34 -9.50
C GLU A 227 0.06 -20.01 -10.08
N THR A 228 0.32 -19.99 -11.38
CA THR A 228 0.86 -18.83 -12.08
C THR A 228 0.06 -18.52 -13.34
N HIS A 229 -0.02 -17.25 -13.73
CA HIS A 229 -0.55 -16.83 -15.02
C HIS A 229 -0.07 -15.42 -15.39
N ASP A 230 0.00 -15.16 -16.69
CA ASP A 230 0.33 -13.85 -17.23
C ASP A 230 -0.85 -12.88 -17.02
N VAL A 231 -0.54 -11.67 -16.56
CA VAL A 231 -1.55 -10.63 -16.32
C VAL A 231 -1.34 -9.43 -17.23
N VAL A 232 -0.12 -8.93 -17.32
CA VAL A 232 0.31 -7.83 -18.21
C VAL A 232 1.67 -8.16 -18.81
N SER A 233 2.06 -7.47 -19.86
CA SER A 233 3.41 -7.66 -20.44
C SER A 233 4.51 -7.22 -19.46
N ALA A 234 5.71 -7.78 -19.60
CA ALA A 234 6.89 -7.38 -18.82
C ALA A 234 7.19 -5.87 -18.96
N GLU A 235 6.89 -5.31 -20.12
CA GLU A 235 7.09 -3.91 -20.41
C GLU A 235 6.12 -3.02 -19.64
N VAL A 236 4.82 -3.38 -19.60
CA VAL A 236 3.79 -2.70 -18.79
C VAL A 236 4.15 -2.82 -17.31
N ALA A 237 4.53 -4.01 -16.84
CA ALA A 237 4.95 -4.22 -15.46
C ALA A 237 6.15 -3.32 -15.09
N ARG A 238 7.17 -3.25 -15.95
CA ARG A 238 8.34 -2.40 -15.74
C ARG A 238 8.00 -0.92 -15.73
N ALA A 239 7.07 -0.48 -16.60
CA ALA A 239 6.58 0.90 -16.61
C ALA A 239 5.89 1.25 -15.27
N VAL A 240 5.04 0.36 -14.76
CA VAL A 240 4.38 0.53 -13.44
C VAL A 240 5.38 0.56 -12.30
N VAL A 241 6.39 -0.33 -12.33
CA VAL A 241 7.51 -0.31 -11.36
C VAL A 241 8.23 1.04 -11.39
N ASN A 242 8.53 1.56 -12.60
CA ASN A 242 9.19 2.85 -12.77
C ASN A 242 8.38 4.03 -12.18
N LEU A 243 7.05 4.02 -12.36
CA LEU A 243 6.15 4.97 -11.70
C LEU A 243 6.29 4.89 -10.18
N MET A 244 6.29 3.68 -9.63
CA MET A 244 6.38 3.43 -8.18
C MET A 244 7.77 3.68 -7.59
N GLU A 245 8.85 3.60 -8.39
CA GLU A 245 10.19 4.06 -7.98
C GLU A 245 10.19 5.57 -7.71
N GLY A 246 9.42 6.36 -8.47
CA GLY A 246 9.22 7.79 -8.22
C GLY A 246 8.65 8.08 -6.83
N VAL A 247 7.69 7.26 -6.37
CA VAL A 247 7.07 7.41 -5.04
C VAL A 247 8.11 7.41 -3.91
N THR A 248 9.08 6.49 -3.97
CA THR A 248 10.11 6.38 -2.93
C THR A 248 11.30 7.32 -3.17
N ARG A 249 11.48 7.80 -4.41
CA ARG A 249 12.62 8.64 -4.77
C ARG A 249 12.38 10.11 -4.41
N TYR A 250 11.22 10.66 -4.74
CA TYR A 250 10.86 12.07 -4.52
C TYR A 250 9.38 12.31 -4.18
N GLY A 251 8.57 11.27 -4.07
CA GLY A 251 7.14 11.35 -3.80
C GLY A 251 6.78 11.05 -2.34
N SER A 252 5.55 10.58 -2.13
CA SER A 252 4.97 10.33 -0.81
C SER A 252 5.70 9.31 0.07
N GLY A 253 6.61 8.51 -0.51
CA GLY A 253 7.49 7.55 0.18
C GLY A 253 8.95 8.01 0.32
N ALA A 254 9.30 9.26 -0.03
CA ALA A 254 10.68 9.77 -0.04
C ALA A 254 11.38 9.70 1.32
N ARG A 255 10.62 9.61 2.41
CA ARG A 255 11.17 9.41 3.77
C ARG A 255 12.07 8.18 3.91
N LEU A 256 11.94 7.18 3.03
CA LEU A 256 12.85 6.03 2.96
C LEU A 256 14.28 6.43 2.54
N ARG A 257 14.46 7.57 1.88
CA ARG A 257 15.72 8.04 1.28
C ARG A 257 16.47 9.07 2.13
N THR A 258 15.81 9.68 3.08
CA THR A 258 16.37 10.81 3.86
C THR A 258 17.68 10.44 4.54
N LYS A 259 18.72 11.28 4.32
CA LYS A 259 20.08 11.05 4.80
C LYS A 259 20.37 11.69 6.16
N GLY A 260 19.60 12.66 6.62
CA GLY A 260 19.89 13.39 7.86
C GLY A 260 18.64 13.82 8.62
N ALA A 261 18.83 14.10 9.92
CA ALA A 261 17.79 14.60 10.81
C ALA A 261 17.46 16.08 10.56
N GLU A 262 18.24 16.75 9.73
CA GLU A 262 18.25 18.22 9.59
C GLU A 262 17.15 18.77 8.70
N THR A 263 16.58 17.95 7.83
CA THR A 263 15.60 18.36 6.83
C THR A 263 14.14 18.10 7.22
N TYR A 264 13.84 17.50 8.37
CA TYR A 264 12.46 17.12 8.70
C TYR A 264 11.99 17.63 10.05
N ASN A 265 10.75 18.10 10.03
CA ASN A 265 9.96 18.47 11.19
C ASN A 265 10.18 17.45 12.33
N THR A 266 10.49 17.96 13.52
CA THR A 266 10.72 17.21 14.76
C THR A 266 9.64 16.17 15.07
N ILE A 267 8.43 16.34 14.57
CA ILE A 267 7.31 15.40 14.68
C ILE A 267 7.70 14.02 14.13
N TYR A 268 8.27 13.96 12.91
CA TYR A 268 8.60 12.65 12.30
C TYR A 268 9.74 11.94 12.99
N LYS A 269 10.71 12.69 13.49
CA LYS A 269 11.86 12.13 14.24
C LYS A 269 11.41 11.40 15.50
N ASN A 270 10.39 11.90 16.16
CA ASN A 270 9.89 11.36 17.42
C ASN A 270 8.82 10.27 17.25
N VAL A 271 8.16 10.21 16.07
CA VAL A 271 7.01 9.30 15.81
C VAL A 271 7.42 8.11 14.94
N MET A 272 8.45 8.25 14.09
CA MET A 272 8.83 7.22 13.12
C MET A 272 9.96 6.33 13.65
N THR A 273 9.61 5.12 14.09
CA THR A 273 10.58 4.13 14.59
C THR A 273 11.66 3.80 13.55
N GLY A 274 12.93 3.84 13.97
CA GLY A 274 14.07 3.49 13.14
C GLY A 274 14.49 4.52 12.11
N TYR A 275 13.85 5.67 12.05
CA TYR A 275 14.20 6.79 11.19
C TYR A 275 15.55 7.45 11.63
N PRO A 276 16.40 7.91 10.68
CA PRO A 276 16.30 7.82 9.24
C PRO A 276 16.70 6.45 8.67
N TYR A 277 16.07 6.04 7.56
CA TYR A 277 16.33 4.73 6.94
C TYR A 277 17.48 4.76 5.95
N GLN A 278 17.68 5.86 5.22
CA GLN A 278 18.82 6.16 4.35
C GLN A 278 19.03 5.15 3.20
N PHE A 279 17.96 4.57 2.67
CA PHE A 279 18.09 3.65 1.54
C PHE A 279 18.52 4.39 0.28
N THR A 280 19.51 3.83 -0.42
CA THR A 280 20.04 4.38 -1.69
C THR A 280 19.69 3.50 -2.90
N ASN A 281 19.36 2.24 -2.66
CA ASN A 281 19.03 1.26 -3.71
C ASN A 281 17.63 1.51 -4.32
N PRO A 282 17.35 1.03 -5.53
CA PRO A 282 16.02 1.07 -6.10
C PRO A 282 14.98 0.38 -5.20
N ILE A 283 13.92 1.08 -4.86
CA ILE A 283 12.73 0.57 -4.17
C ILE A 283 11.54 1.16 -4.88
N ALA A 284 10.63 0.34 -5.33
CA ALA A 284 9.32 0.77 -5.82
C ALA A 284 8.28 0.60 -4.72
N GLY A 285 7.23 1.44 -4.70
CA GLY A 285 6.19 1.27 -3.69
C GLY A 285 5.08 2.31 -3.80
N LYS A 286 4.09 2.20 -2.94
CA LYS A 286 2.98 3.15 -2.88
C LYS A 286 2.45 3.30 -1.46
N THR A 287 2.21 4.53 -1.05
CA THR A 287 1.47 4.89 0.17
C THR A 287 -0.04 4.83 -0.09
N GLY A 288 -0.79 4.36 0.90
CA GLY A 288 -2.24 4.45 0.92
C GLY A 288 -2.70 5.17 2.19
N THR A 289 -3.70 6.02 2.04
CA THR A 289 -4.35 6.74 3.14
C THR A 289 -5.83 6.85 2.80
N THR A 290 -6.70 6.53 3.75
CA THR A 290 -8.14 6.75 3.60
C THR A 290 -8.52 8.19 3.96
N GLN A 291 -9.66 8.67 3.45
CA GLN A 291 -10.07 10.07 3.61
C GLN A 291 -10.24 10.50 5.07
N ASN A 292 -10.65 9.59 5.95
CA ASN A 292 -10.81 9.85 7.39
C ASN A 292 -9.57 9.50 8.22
N ASN A 293 -8.43 9.19 7.61
CA ASN A 293 -7.19 8.79 8.29
C ASN A 293 -7.34 7.55 9.20
N SER A 294 -8.24 6.62 8.87
CA SER A 294 -8.46 5.38 9.62
C SER A 294 -7.54 4.25 9.20
N ASP A 295 -7.08 4.27 7.96
CA ASP A 295 -6.26 3.21 7.37
C ASP A 295 -5.01 3.80 6.71
N GLY A 296 -3.86 3.34 7.12
CA GLY A 296 -2.57 3.66 6.52
C GLY A 296 -1.95 2.42 5.89
N TRP A 297 -1.57 2.52 4.62
CA TRP A 297 -0.93 1.47 3.85
C TRP A 297 0.44 1.90 3.35
N PHE A 298 1.34 0.96 3.30
CA PHE A 298 2.53 1.05 2.46
C PHE A 298 2.84 -0.31 1.87
N ILE A 299 2.97 -0.37 0.55
CA ILE A 299 3.43 -1.57 -0.13
C ILE A 299 4.69 -1.17 -0.88
N GLY A 300 5.78 -1.83 -0.52
CA GLY A 300 7.08 -1.60 -1.12
C GLY A 300 7.67 -2.89 -1.67
N MET A 301 8.51 -2.77 -2.69
CA MET A 301 9.15 -3.90 -3.33
C MET A 301 10.56 -3.59 -3.82
N VAL A 302 11.36 -4.62 -3.83
CA VAL A 302 12.64 -4.75 -4.52
C VAL A 302 12.55 -5.98 -5.43
N PRO A 303 13.50 -6.25 -6.33
CA PRO A 303 13.34 -7.31 -7.33
C PRO A 303 12.92 -8.69 -6.80
N ASN A 304 13.37 -9.08 -5.61
CA ASN A 304 13.09 -10.40 -5.04
C ASN A 304 12.29 -10.37 -3.72
N LEU A 305 11.71 -9.23 -3.34
CA LEU A 305 10.88 -9.17 -2.13
C LEU A 305 9.81 -8.08 -2.27
N VAL A 306 8.56 -8.45 -2.05
CA VAL A 306 7.42 -7.54 -1.94
C VAL A 306 6.90 -7.58 -0.51
N THR A 307 6.72 -6.42 0.10
CA THR A 307 6.26 -6.31 1.49
C THR A 307 5.11 -5.31 1.58
N GLY A 308 3.98 -5.78 2.10
CA GLY A 308 2.83 -4.94 2.38
C GLY A 308 2.64 -4.74 3.87
N VAL A 309 2.31 -3.52 4.25
CA VAL A 309 2.02 -3.13 5.63
C VAL A 309 0.71 -2.35 5.66
N TRP A 310 -0.15 -2.72 6.59
CA TRP A 310 -1.34 -1.96 6.97
C TRP A 310 -1.30 -1.61 8.44
N VAL A 311 -1.78 -0.41 8.78
CA VAL A 311 -2.00 0.05 10.15
C VAL A 311 -3.33 0.78 10.22
N GLY A 312 -4.13 0.51 11.25
CA GLY A 312 -5.40 1.20 11.47
C GLY A 312 -6.07 0.82 12.79
N GLY A 313 -7.14 1.49 13.14
CA GLY A 313 -8.01 1.10 14.25
C GLY A 313 -8.79 -0.17 13.92
N GLU A 314 -9.19 -0.93 14.93
CA GLU A 314 -10.12 -2.06 14.74
C GLU A 314 -11.43 -1.59 14.09
N ASP A 315 -11.94 -0.45 14.53
CA ASP A 315 -13.11 0.23 13.99
C ASP A 315 -12.67 1.49 13.25
N ARG A 316 -13.22 1.77 12.07
CA ARG A 316 -12.93 2.98 11.29
C ARG A 316 -13.34 4.29 11.98
N ALA A 317 -14.19 4.20 13.01
CA ALA A 317 -14.51 5.35 13.88
C ALA A 317 -13.30 5.76 14.75
N VAL A 318 -12.34 4.86 14.96
CA VAL A 318 -11.05 5.15 15.60
C VAL A 318 -10.04 5.58 14.53
N HIS A 319 -9.81 6.87 14.43
CA HIS A 319 -8.95 7.44 13.38
C HIS A 319 -8.18 8.66 13.88
N PHE A 320 -7.15 9.04 13.17
CA PHE A 320 -6.40 10.26 13.44
C PHE A 320 -7.16 11.52 12.95
N ARG A 321 -7.07 12.59 13.70
CA ARG A 321 -7.71 13.86 13.34
C ARG A 321 -7.01 14.57 12.17
N THR A 322 -5.73 14.27 11.96
CA THR A 322 -4.91 14.93 10.92
C THR A 322 -4.18 13.91 10.08
N THR A 323 -3.96 14.24 8.81
CA THR A 323 -3.17 13.44 7.88
C THR A 323 -1.70 13.30 8.33
N ALA A 324 -1.17 14.29 9.06
CA ALA A 324 0.21 14.24 9.55
C ALA A 324 0.52 12.96 10.34
N TYR A 325 -0.42 12.47 11.14
CA TYR A 325 -0.31 11.23 11.90
C TYR A 325 -0.98 10.03 11.23
N GLY A 326 -2.10 10.24 10.54
CA GLY A 326 -2.94 9.18 10.00
C GLY A 326 -2.65 8.80 8.55
N GLN A 327 -1.57 9.31 7.94
CA GLN A 327 -1.19 8.90 6.59
C GLN A 327 -0.33 7.64 6.58
N GLY A 328 -0.41 6.86 5.51
CA GLY A 328 0.39 5.65 5.33
C GLY A 328 1.90 5.88 5.43
N ALA A 329 2.37 7.06 5.00
CA ALA A 329 3.76 7.47 5.14
C ALA A 329 4.23 7.65 6.61
N THR A 330 3.31 7.81 7.56
CA THR A 330 3.61 7.93 9.00
C THR A 330 3.25 6.65 9.77
N MET A 331 2.19 5.94 9.37
CA MET A 331 1.74 4.73 10.06
C MET A 331 2.43 3.46 9.55
N ALA A 332 2.37 3.19 8.26
CA ALA A 332 2.77 1.90 7.67
C ALA A 332 4.21 1.90 7.11
N LEU A 333 4.62 2.98 6.45
CA LEU A 333 5.96 3.11 5.88
C LEU A 333 7.10 2.92 6.91
N PRO A 334 7.00 3.41 8.17
CA PRO A 334 8.02 3.17 9.20
C PRO A 334 8.25 1.69 9.49
N ILE A 335 7.20 0.88 9.53
CA ILE A 335 7.28 -0.56 9.75
C ILE A 335 8.04 -1.22 8.59
N PHE A 336 7.67 -0.88 7.34
CA PHE A 336 8.41 -1.32 6.16
C PHE A 336 9.88 -0.89 6.21
N GLY A 337 10.15 0.38 6.49
CA GLY A 337 11.51 0.91 6.54
C GLY A 337 12.38 0.20 7.59
N TYR A 338 11.84 -0.01 8.78
CA TYR A 338 12.54 -0.72 9.85
C TYR A 338 12.75 -2.21 9.54
N TYR A 339 11.75 -2.87 8.97
CA TYR A 339 11.82 -4.25 8.49
C TYR A 339 12.92 -4.41 7.43
N MET A 340 12.90 -3.59 6.38
CA MET A 340 13.92 -3.63 5.32
C MET A 340 15.32 -3.32 5.82
N LYS A 341 15.47 -2.41 6.80
CA LYS A 341 16.76 -2.14 7.44
C LYS A 341 17.32 -3.38 8.11
N LYS A 342 16.49 -4.18 8.78
CA LYS A 342 16.88 -5.46 9.38
C LYS A 342 17.20 -6.50 8.31
N CYS A 343 16.37 -6.63 7.26
CA CYS A 343 16.63 -7.55 6.16
C CYS A 343 17.96 -7.25 5.46
N TYR A 344 18.31 -5.97 5.28
CA TYR A 344 19.58 -5.60 4.66
C TYR A 344 20.79 -5.74 5.58
N ALA A 345 20.60 -5.81 6.89
CA ALA A 345 21.67 -6.09 7.85
C ALA A 345 22.06 -7.57 7.88
N ASP A 346 21.12 -8.45 7.57
CA ASP A 346 21.32 -9.89 7.48
C ASP A 346 21.58 -10.30 6.02
N LYS A 347 22.84 -10.65 5.72
CA LYS A 347 23.28 -10.99 4.37
C LYS A 347 22.75 -12.35 3.89
N ASP A 348 22.44 -13.26 4.80
CA ASP A 348 21.97 -14.60 4.47
C ASP A 348 20.55 -14.57 3.87
N LEU A 349 19.80 -13.51 4.13
CA LEU A 349 18.48 -13.30 3.51
C LEU A 349 18.54 -12.94 2.02
N ASN A 350 19.69 -12.54 1.50
CA ASN A 350 19.90 -12.22 0.07
C ASN A 350 18.88 -11.24 -0.53
N VAL A 351 18.38 -10.27 0.27
CA VAL A 351 17.42 -9.28 -0.22
C VAL A 351 18.11 -8.32 -1.19
N SER A 352 17.57 -8.23 -2.41
CA SER A 352 18.18 -7.49 -3.50
C SER A 352 18.30 -5.98 -3.21
N LYS A 353 19.47 -5.42 -3.57
CA LYS A 353 19.71 -3.98 -3.68
C LYS A 353 19.91 -3.55 -5.13
N GLY A 354 19.73 -4.47 -6.08
CA GLY A 354 19.87 -4.24 -7.52
C GLY A 354 18.69 -3.48 -8.12
N ALA A 355 18.83 -3.11 -9.39
CA ALA A 355 17.74 -2.57 -10.18
C ALA A 355 16.73 -3.67 -10.56
N PHE A 356 15.49 -3.28 -10.81
CA PHE A 356 14.49 -4.18 -11.38
C PHE A 356 14.91 -4.59 -12.81
N PRO A 357 14.58 -5.83 -13.24
CA PRO A 357 14.89 -6.30 -14.58
C PRO A 357 14.39 -5.33 -15.66
N ALA A 358 15.18 -5.16 -16.70
CA ALA A 358 14.75 -4.42 -17.87
C ALA A 358 14.00 -5.39 -18.82
N PRO A 359 12.84 -4.97 -19.38
CA PRO A 359 12.14 -5.82 -20.35
C PRO A 359 12.97 -5.95 -21.64
N GLN A 360 12.74 -7.03 -22.38
CA GLN A 360 13.39 -7.25 -23.67
C GLN A 360 12.94 -6.20 -24.70
N ASN A 361 11.64 -5.90 -24.75
CA ASN A 361 11.07 -4.83 -25.56
C ASN A 361 11.14 -3.51 -24.78
N LYS A 362 11.36 -2.41 -25.47
CA LYS A 362 11.50 -1.05 -24.90
C LYS A 362 10.64 -0.04 -25.66
N GLU A 363 9.42 -0.45 -26.02
CA GLU A 363 8.48 0.41 -26.74
C GLU A 363 7.87 1.50 -25.86
N ILE A 364 7.73 1.22 -24.54
CA ILE A 364 7.21 2.20 -23.58
C ILE A 364 8.39 3.01 -22.99
N PRO A 365 8.50 4.31 -23.31
CA PRO A 365 9.54 5.17 -22.73
C PRO A 365 9.28 5.37 -21.23
N ILE A 366 10.29 5.07 -20.40
CA ILE A 366 10.24 5.19 -18.93
C ILE A 366 11.21 6.25 -18.39
N ASP A 367 12.10 6.75 -19.24
CA ASP A 367 13.08 7.80 -18.92
C ASP A 367 12.61 9.13 -19.53
N CYS A 368 11.96 9.93 -18.69
CA CYS A 368 11.34 11.18 -19.11
C CYS A 368 12.32 12.34 -19.29
N ASN A 369 13.61 12.17 -18.95
CA ASN A 369 14.60 13.23 -19.07
C ASN A 369 15.24 13.28 -20.44
N LYS A 370 15.11 12.27 -21.27
CA LYS A 370 15.67 12.25 -22.63
C LYS A 370 14.93 13.15 -23.61
N GLU A 371 13.73 13.63 -23.26
CA GLU A 371 12.93 14.52 -24.10
C GLU A 371 13.03 16.01 -23.72
N LYS A 372 13.64 16.32 -22.56
CA LYS A 372 13.80 17.71 -22.07
C LYS A 372 15.24 17.97 -21.65
N GLU A 373 16.14 18.17 -22.60
CA GLU A 373 17.33 18.99 -22.37
C GLU A 373 16.88 20.46 -22.35
N GLY A 374 16.59 20.96 -21.15
CA GLY A 374 16.35 22.38 -20.94
C GLY A 374 15.17 22.69 -20.02
N ASP A 375 15.22 22.31 -18.78
CA ASP A 375 14.62 23.01 -17.62
C ASP A 375 14.77 22.12 -16.37
N THR A 376 15.89 22.27 -15.69
CA THR A 376 16.15 21.67 -14.39
C THR A 376 15.90 22.71 -13.30
N GLU A 377 14.70 22.72 -12.76
CA GLU A 377 14.49 23.14 -11.37
C GLU A 377 13.56 22.11 -10.74
N ASP A 378 14.13 21.24 -9.92
CA ASP A 378 13.35 20.41 -9.00
C ASP A 378 12.59 21.36 -8.06
N PRO A 379 11.26 21.35 -8.06
CA PRO A 379 10.53 22.16 -7.09
C PRO A 379 10.80 21.59 -5.69
N GLU A 380 11.37 22.42 -4.81
CA GLU A 380 11.42 22.14 -3.38
C GLU A 380 10.02 21.81 -2.90
N ILE A 381 9.85 20.57 -2.45
CA ILE A 381 8.58 20.11 -1.88
C ILE A 381 8.60 20.45 -0.40
N ASP A 382 7.95 21.57 -0.05
CA ASP A 382 7.56 21.85 1.34
C ASP A 382 6.49 20.85 1.78
N PHE A 383 6.85 20.03 2.77
CA PHE A 383 6.01 19.00 3.40
C PHE A 383 5.41 19.47 4.73
#